data_b5c53539bce7fdd205d5f0a2b8bdd12b
#
_entry.id   b5c53539bce7fdd205d5f0a2b8bdd12b
#
_cell.length_a   1.000
_cell.length_b   1.000
_cell.length_c   1.000
_cell.angle_alpha   90.00
_cell.angle_beta   90.00
_cell.angle_gamma   90.00
#
_symmetry.space_group_name_H-M   'P 1'
#
loop_
_entity.id
_entity.type
_entity.pdbx_description
1 polymer ?
#
loop_
_entity_poly.entity_id
_entity_poly.type
_entity_poly.pdbx_seq_one_letter_code
_entity_poly.pdbx_strand_id
1 'polypeptide(L)'
;MTWEDKLRYGFVIDQTKCIGCHACTVACKTEHGVPLGVNRTWVKYVEKGAWPDTKRFFSVMRCNHCTDAPCVAICPTTALNKRADGIVDFDTDRCIGCKSCMQACPYDSLYIDPNEHTAQKCNYCVHRVEIGLEPACVVVCPEHAIVAGDLDNPGSEIAGLVRTRVTTVRAPEQGTGPNLFYLGADGANIDPLAATSLHDGGIWREPAAEGSFMAVDLTPKPNGHGPG
;
A
#
# COMPACT_ATOMS: atom_id res chain seq x y z
N MET A 1 -32.95 -3.79 -5.05
CA MET A 1 -31.62 -3.86 -4.39
C MET A 1 -31.77 -3.07 -3.12
N THR A 2 -32.00 -3.74 -2.03
CA THR A 2 -32.02 -3.12 -0.70
C THR A 2 -30.58 -2.81 -0.32
N TRP A 3 -30.33 -1.76 0.38
CA TRP A 3 -28.99 -1.32 0.80
C TRP A 3 -28.28 -2.28 1.78
N GLU A 4 -28.93 -3.39 2.11
CA GLU A 4 -28.38 -4.49 2.92
C GLU A 4 -27.39 -5.41 2.18
N ASP A 5 -27.26 -5.30 0.83
CA ASP A 5 -26.39 -6.18 0.03
C ASP A 5 -25.12 -5.47 -0.48
N LYS A 6 -24.75 -4.32 0.06
CA LYS A 6 -23.61 -3.56 -0.44
C LYS A 6 -22.34 -3.93 0.33
N LEU A 7 -21.62 -4.92 -0.18
CA LEU A 7 -20.26 -5.23 0.24
C LEU A 7 -19.31 -4.06 -0.04
N ARG A 8 -18.48 -3.70 0.93
CA ARG A 8 -17.42 -2.71 0.79
C ARG A 8 -16.16 -3.15 1.51
N TYR A 9 -15.31 -3.84 0.81
CA TYR A 9 -14.05 -4.29 1.37
C TYR A 9 -13.06 -3.16 1.64
N GLY A 10 -12.40 -3.23 2.79
CA GLY A 10 -11.38 -2.28 3.20
C GLY A 10 -10.33 -2.89 4.10
N PHE A 11 -9.35 -2.07 4.47
CA PHE A 11 -8.28 -2.44 5.40
C PHE A 11 -8.24 -1.49 6.60
N VAL A 12 -7.91 -2.02 7.75
CA VAL A 12 -7.44 -1.26 8.91
C VAL A 12 -6.01 -1.68 9.21
N ILE A 13 -5.13 -0.72 9.44
CA ILE A 13 -3.73 -0.94 9.83
C ILE A 13 -3.50 -0.29 11.18
N ASP A 14 -3.22 -1.10 12.18
CA ASP A 14 -2.86 -0.63 13.51
C ASP A 14 -1.36 -0.38 13.58
N GLN A 15 -0.97 0.89 13.52
CA GLN A 15 0.44 1.29 13.59
C GLN A 15 1.07 1.09 14.97
N THR A 16 0.25 0.96 16.01
CA THR A 16 0.75 0.69 17.37
C THR A 16 1.21 -0.75 17.54
N LYS A 17 0.69 -1.65 16.69
CA LYS A 17 1.05 -3.07 16.66
C LYS A 17 2.10 -3.40 15.60
N CYS A 18 2.18 -2.60 14.54
CA CYS A 18 3.08 -2.89 13.42
C CYS A 18 4.54 -2.78 13.85
N ILE A 19 5.30 -3.85 13.68
CA ILE A 19 6.73 -3.96 14.02
C ILE A 19 7.66 -3.77 12.81
N GLY A 20 7.11 -3.47 11.63
CA GLY A 20 7.91 -3.24 10.42
C GLY A 20 8.61 -4.47 9.84
N CYS A 21 8.14 -5.68 10.10
CA CYS A 21 8.82 -6.93 9.74
C CYS A 21 8.79 -7.27 8.23
N HIS A 22 8.05 -6.55 7.40
CA HIS A 22 7.86 -6.79 5.96
C HIS A 22 7.19 -8.11 5.57
N ALA A 23 6.73 -8.94 6.50
CA ALA A 23 6.05 -10.19 6.16
C ALA A 23 4.91 -9.99 5.15
N CYS A 24 4.12 -8.92 5.31
CA CYS A 24 3.05 -8.54 4.39
C CYS A 24 3.55 -8.22 2.97
N THR A 25 4.72 -7.60 2.83
CA THR A 25 5.35 -7.30 1.54
C THR A 25 5.80 -8.59 0.86
N VAL A 26 6.47 -9.46 1.59
CA VAL A 26 6.98 -10.75 1.06
C VAL A 26 5.83 -11.65 0.65
N ALA A 27 4.83 -11.81 1.52
CA ALA A 27 3.65 -12.62 1.21
C ALA A 27 2.91 -12.12 -0.04
N CYS A 28 2.75 -10.81 -0.17
CA CYS A 28 2.12 -10.23 -1.35
C CYS A 28 2.93 -10.50 -2.63
N LYS A 29 4.27 -10.42 -2.55
CA LYS A 29 5.14 -10.75 -3.68
C LYS A 29 5.01 -12.22 -4.08
N THR A 30 5.03 -13.13 -3.13
CA THR A 30 4.91 -14.57 -3.38
C THR A 30 3.55 -14.93 -3.92
N GLU A 31 2.48 -14.42 -3.30
CA GLU A 31 1.09 -14.71 -3.71
C GLU A 31 0.77 -14.28 -5.14
N HIS A 32 1.33 -13.16 -5.56
CA HIS A 32 1.00 -12.54 -6.84
C HIS A 32 2.13 -12.58 -7.87
N GLY A 33 3.22 -13.27 -7.60
CA GLY A 33 4.37 -13.32 -8.51
C GLY A 33 4.96 -11.93 -8.82
N VAL A 34 4.88 -10.97 -7.88
CA VAL A 34 5.29 -9.59 -8.13
C VAL A 34 6.79 -9.51 -8.40
N PRO A 35 7.24 -8.96 -9.54
CA PRO A 35 8.64 -8.89 -9.92
C PRO A 35 9.51 -8.14 -8.91
N LEU A 36 10.83 -8.38 -8.97
CA LEU A 36 11.80 -7.61 -8.18
C LEU A 36 11.77 -6.13 -8.60
N GLY A 37 12.05 -5.25 -7.66
CA GLY A 37 12.07 -3.81 -7.88
C GLY A 37 10.71 -3.09 -7.78
N VAL A 38 9.59 -3.83 -7.79
CA VAL A 38 8.24 -3.27 -7.64
C VAL A 38 7.47 -3.94 -6.52
N ASN A 39 6.48 -3.26 -5.95
CA ASN A 39 5.72 -3.78 -4.81
C ASN A 39 4.23 -3.38 -4.92
N ARG A 40 3.32 -4.30 -4.56
CA ARG A 40 1.88 -4.02 -4.36
C ARG A 40 1.57 -3.50 -2.96
N THR A 41 2.41 -3.86 -1.99
CA THR A 41 2.38 -3.35 -0.61
C THR A 41 3.81 -3.21 -0.10
N TRP A 42 4.07 -2.19 0.68
CA TRP A 42 5.37 -1.92 1.29
C TRP A 42 5.20 -1.31 2.67
N VAL A 43 6.26 -1.31 3.46
CA VAL A 43 6.26 -0.71 4.79
C VAL A 43 7.17 0.51 4.78
N LYS A 44 6.64 1.65 5.17
CA LYS A 44 7.35 2.89 5.33
C LYS A 44 7.83 3.03 6.79
N TYR A 45 9.07 3.46 6.98
CA TYR A 45 9.63 3.77 8.29
C TYR A 45 9.62 5.28 8.50
N VAL A 46 9.19 5.74 9.66
CA VAL A 46 9.26 7.15 10.05
C VAL A 46 9.92 7.26 11.42
N GLU A 47 11.03 7.97 11.49
CA GLU A 47 11.69 8.30 12.76
C GLU A 47 11.32 9.72 13.16
N LYS A 48 10.98 9.89 14.42
CA LYS A 48 10.64 11.18 15.02
C LYS A 48 11.38 11.38 16.31
N GLY A 49 11.66 12.65 16.61
CA GLY A 49 12.40 13.05 17.80
C GLY A 49 13.89 13.19 17.54
N ALA A 50 14.63 13.47 18.61
CA ALA A 50 16.08 13.56 18.60
C ALA A 50 16.64 12.62 19.68
N TRP A 51 17.86 12.14 19.47
CA TRP A 51 18.52 11.32 20.48
C TRP A 51 18.60 12.05 21.83
N PRO A 52 18.26 11.36 22.97
CA PRO A 52 17.91 9.95 23.12
C PRO A 52 16.41 9.59 22.94
N ASP A 53 15.53 10.57 22.69
CA ASP A 53 14.07 10.39 22.64
C ASP A 53 13.55 10.11 21.23
N THR A 54 14.30 9.32 20.44
CA THR A 54 13.90 8.95 19.08
C THR A 54 12.90 7.80 19.11
N LYS A 55 11.80 7.95 18.33
CA LYS A 55 10.78 6.89 18.11
C LYS A 55 10.69 6.56 16.63
N ARG A 56 10.55 5.25 16.35
CA ARG A 56 10.33 4.75 14.99
C ARG A 56 8.90 4.24 14.85
N PHE A 57 8.26 4.64 13.77
CA PHE A 57 6.90 4.23 13.39
C PHE A 57 6.94 3.48 12.07
N PHE A 58 5.98 2.57 11.87
CA PHE A 58 5.87 1.75 10.67
C PHE A 58 4.50 1.95 10.04
N SER A 59 4.49 2.28 8.75
CA SER A 59 3.24 2.49 8.01
C SER A 59 3.18 1.57 6.81
N VAL A 60 2.21 0.66 6.82
CA VAL A 60 1.98 -0.23 5.68
C VAL A 60 1.22 0.53 4.59
N MET A 61 1.83 0.61 3.42
CA MET A 61 1.30 1.34 2.26
C MET A 61 0.83 0.36 1.18
N ARG A 62 -0.32 0.68 0.57
CA ARG A 62 -0.93 -0.10 -0.52
C ARG A 62 -2.05 0.68 -1.18
N CYS A 63 -2.72 0.07 -2.17
CA CYS A 63 -3.94 0.62 -2.73
C CYS A 63 -5.02 0.79 -1.66
N ASN A 64 -5.68 1.94 -1.67
CA ASN A 64 -6.72 2.28 -0.70
C ASN A 64 -8.12 1.84 -1.15
N HIS A 65 -8.27 1.22 -2.31
CA HIS A 65 -9.56 0.80 -2.90
C HIS A 65 -10.65 1.87 -2.77
N CYS A 66 -10.30 3.09 -3.18
CA CYS A 66 -11.10 4.30 -3.01
C CYS A 66 -12.54 4.13 -3.47
N THR A 67 -13.47 4.79 -2.77
CA THR A 67 -14.88 4.85 -3.16
C THR A 67 -15.00 5.58 -4.50
N ASP A 68 -14.36 6.74 -4.62
CA ASP A 68 -14.26 7.54 -5.84
C ASP A 68 -12.83 7.42 -6.38
N ALA A 69 -12.58 6.34 -7.12
CA ALA A 69 -11.24 5.96 -7.55
C ALA A 69 -10.80 6.75 -8.80
N PRO A 70 -9.90 7.75 -8.69
CA PRO A 70 -9.48 8.56 -9.83
C PRO A 70 -8.72 7.75 -10.89
N CYS A 71 -8.02 6.69 -10.47
CA CYS A 71 -7.33 5.77 -11.39
C CYS A 71 -8.31 4.98 -12.28
N VAL A 72 -9.52 4.68 -11.80
CA VAL A 72 -10.58 4.07 -12.61
C VAL A 72 -11.16 5.09 -13.58
N ALA A 73 -11.47 6.28 -13.09
CA ALA A 73 -12.08 7.33 -13.91
C ALA A 73 -11.20 7.76 -15.10
N ILE A 74 -9.88 7.79 -14.91
CA ILE A 74 -8.95 8.24 -15.95
C ILE A 74 -8.55 7.13 -16.95
N CYS A 75 -8.86 5.86 -16.66
CA CYS A 75 -8.41 4.74 -17.48
C CYS A 75 -9.12 4.71 -18.85
N PRO A 76 -8.43 4.96 -19.98
CA PRO A 76 -9.07 5.07 -21.29
C PRO A 76 -9.59 3.74 -21.83
N THR A 77 -9.02 2.63 -21.38
CA THR A 77 -9.39 1.28 -21.82
C THR A 77 -10.29 0.54 -20.82
N THR A 78 -10.65 1.20 -19.71
CA THR A 78 -11.37 0.58 -18.58
C THR A 78 -10.67 -0.68 -18.04
N ALA A 79 -9.36 -0.78 -18.23
CA ALA A 79 -8.53 -1.84 -17.64
C ALA A 79 -8.56 -1.80 -16.10
N LEU A 80 -8.63 -0.59 -15.53
CA LEU A 80 -8.94 -0.42 -14.11
C LEU A 80 -10.47 -0.29 -13.96
N ASN A 81 -11.02 -1.07 -13.06
CA ASN A 81 -12.46 -1.10 -12.81
C ASN A 81 -12.75 -1.19 -11.32
N LYS A 82 -13.95 -0.80 -10.94
CA LYS A 82 -14.44 -0.96 -9.57
C LYS A 82 -15.51 -2.05 -9.56
N ARG A 83 -15.28 -3.07 -8.75
CA ARG A 83 -16.19 -4.20 -8.56
C ARG A 83 -17.37 -3.80 -7.67
N ALA A 84 -18.43 -4.61 -7.69
CA ALA A 84 -19.61 -4.40 -6.85
C ALA A 84 -19.31 -4.50 -5.35
N ASP A 85 -18.29 -5.26 -4.97
CA ASP A 85 -17.77 -5.42 -3.61
C ASP A 85 -16.85 -4.26 -3.14
N GLY A 86 -16.72 -3.21 -3.93
CA GLY A 86 -15.91 -2.04 -3.62
C GLY A 86 -14.43 -2.19 -3.93
N ILE A 87 -13.97 -3.35 -4.32
CA ILE A 87 -12.58 -3.57 -4.70
C ILE A 87 -12.29 -2.86 -6.03
N VAL A 88 -11.24 -2.08 -6.08
CA VAL A 88 -10.69 -1.58 -7.35
C VAL A 88 -9.74 -2.64 -7.88
N ASP A 89 -10.10 -3.22 -9.03
CA ASP A 89 -9.37 -4.29 -9.68
C ASP A 89 -8.75 -3.82 -11.01
N PHE A 90 -8.00 -4.69 -11.68
CA PHE A 90 -7.36 -4.40 -12.94
C PHE A 90 -7.34 -5.62 -13.86
N ASP A 91 -7.42 -5.36 -15.16
CA ASP A 91 -7.35 -6.31 -16.25
C ASP A 91 -6.09 -6.00 -17.09
N THR A 92 -5.10 -6.89 -17.04
CA THR A 92 -3.84 -6.72 -17.75
C THR A 92 -3.99 -6.78 -19.27
N ASP A 93 -4.93 -7.56 -19.78
CA ASP A 93 -5.15 -7.76 -21.22
C ASP A 93 -5.71 -6.50 -21.89
N ARG A 94 -6.42 -5.68 -21.11
CA ARG A 94 -6.97 -4.40 -21.59
C ARG A 94 -6.01 -3.22 -21.37
N CYS A 95 -4.95 -3.42 -20.60
CA CYS A 95 -4.04 -2.34 -20.25
C CYS A 95 -3.07 -2.02 -21.38
N ILE A 96 -3.02 -0.76 -21.81
CA ILE A 96 -2.10 -0.26 -22.85
C ILE A 96 -0.83 0.39 -22.26
N GLY A 97 -0.59 0.33 -20.96
CA GLY A 97 0.60 0.87 -20.33
C GLY A 97 0.72 2.41 -20.35
N CYS A 98 -0.34 3.15 -20.55
CA CYS A 98 -0.32 4.61 -20.72
C CYS A 98 0.10 5.41 -19.46
N LYS A 99 0.15 4.77 -18.29
CA LYS A 99 0.58 5.33 -16.99
C LYS A 99 -0.32 6.44 -16.41
N SER A 100 -1.42 6.83 -17.05
CA SER A 100 -2.33 7.88 -16.58
C SER A 100 -2.87 7.59 -15.17
N CYS A 101 -3.15 6.31 -14.87
CA CYS A 101 -3.61 5.87 -13.55
C CYS A 101 -2.59 6.10 -12.43
N MET A 102 -1.28 6.03 -12.73
CA MET A 102 -0.23 6.30 -11.76
C MET A 102 -0.20 7.79 -11.38
N GLN A 103 -0.39 8.68 -12.37
CA GLN A 103 -0.43 10.12 -12.12
C GLN A 103 -1.70 10.54 -11.38
N ALA A 104 -2.82 9.84 -11.61
CA ALA A 104 -4.08 10.13 -10.94
C ALA A 104 -4.14 9.63 -9.49
N CYS A 105 -3.29 8.68 -9.10
CA CYS A 105 -3.33 8.07 -7.78
C CYS A 105 -2.58 8.93 -6.75
N PRO A 106 -3.25 9.51 -5.74
CA PRO A 106 -2.56 10.33 -4.74
C PRO A 106 -1.79 9.50 -3.69
N TYR A 107 -1.78 8.17 -3.84
CA TYR A 107 -1.19 7.25 -2.88
C TYR A 107 0.03 6.49 -3.41
N ASP A 108 0.44 6.72 -4.66
CA ASP A 108 1.51 6.00 -5.36
C ASP A 108 1.35 4.48 -5.33
N SER A 109 0.11 4.02 -5.43
CA SER A 109 -0.23 2.61 -5.20
C SER A 109 -0.25 1.76 -6.48
N LEU A 110 0.13 2.33 -7.61
CA LEU A 110 0.25 1.64 -8.89
C LEU A 110 1.70 1.63 -9.35
N TYR A 111 2.06 0.57 -10.06
CA TYR A 111 3.35 0.46 -10.74
C TYR A 111 3.15 -0.14 -12.13
N ILE A 112 4.14 -0.02 -12.99
CA ILE A 112 4.19 -0.76 -14.25
C ILE A 112 4.98 -2.04 -14.01
N ASP A 113 4.37 -3.16 -14.33
CA ASP A 113 5.05 -4.43 -14.28
C ASP A 113 6.20 -4.44 -15.30
N PRO A 114 7.45 -4.70 -14.88
CA PRO A 114 8.61 -4.64 -15.78
C PRO A 114 8.61 -5.74 -16.84
N ASN A 115 7.88 -6.82 -16.62
CA ASN A 115 7.82 -7.96 -17.55
C ASN A 115 6.65 -7.82 -18.53
N GLU A 116 5.47 -7.44 -18.02
CA GLU A 116 4.23 -7.36 -18.80
C GLU A 116 3.96 -5.95 -19.36
N HIS A 117 4.67 -4.92 -18.87
CA HIS A 117 4.50 -3.52 -19.23
C HIS A 117 3.09 -2.96 -18.97
N THR A 118 2.31 -3.60 -18.12
CA THR A 118 0.96 -3.23 -17.71
C THR A 118 0.94 -2.60 -16.32
N ALA A 119 -0.06 -1.75 -16.06
CA ALA A 119 -0.26 -1.18 -14.74
C ALA A 119 -0.82 -2.24 -13.78
N GLN A 120 -0.17 -2.38 -12.63
CA GLN A 120 -0.61 -3.30 -11.58
C GLN A 120 -0.65 -2.60 -10.22
N LYS A 121 -1.36 -3.19 -9.28
CA LYS A 121 -1.51 -2.72 -7.90
C LYS A 121 -2.05 -3.82 -6.99
N CYS A 122 -2.24 -3.54 -5.70
CA CYS A 122 -3.00 -4.42 -4.82
C CYS A 122 -4.44 -4.57 -5.36
N ASN A 123 -4.88 -5.81 -5.54
CA ASN A 123 -6.24 -6.19 -5.94
C ASN A 123 -7.02 -6.86 -4.80
N TYR A 124 -6.63 -6.62 -3.56
CA TYR A 124 -7.26 -7.20 -2.36
C TYR A 124 -7.16 -8.73 -2.27
N CYS A 125 -6.30 -9.36 -3.04
CA CYS A 125 -6.24 -10.83 -3.20
C CYS A 125 -7.60 -11.44 -3.58
N VAL A 126 -8.26 -10.87 -4.59
CA VAL A 126 -9.64 -11.26 -5.02
C VAL A 126 -9.79 -12.77 -5.11
N HIS A 127 -8.84 -13.47 -5.73
CA HIS A 127 -8.84 -14.93 -5.88
C HIS A 127 -8.92 -15.70 -4.55
N ARG A 128 -8.44 -15.11 -3.44
CA ARG A 128 -8.56 -15.69 -2.10
C ARG A 128 -9.89 -15.33 -1.47
N VAL A 129 -10.28 -14.07 -1.56
CA VAL A 129 -11.50 -13.54 -0.93
C VAL A 129 -12.75 -14.20 -1.51
N GLU A 130 -12.78 -14.46 -2.82
CA GLU A 130 -13.88 -15.14 -3.50
C GLU A 130 -14.13 -16.58 -3.00
N ILE A 131 -13.12 -17.21 -2.44
CA ILE A 131 -13.24 -18.55 -1.82
C ILE A 131 -13.29 -18.52 -0.30
N GLY A 132 -13.52 -17.32 0.29
CA GLY A 132 -13.67 -17.13 1.72
C GLY A 132 -12.37 -17.09 2.52
N LEU A 133 -11.21 -16.91 1.87
CA LEU A 133 -9.92 -16.76 2.54
C LEU A 133 -9.55 -15.29 2.68
N GLU A 134 -8.82 -14.98 3.74
CA GLU A 134 -8.27 -13.64 3.93
C GLU A 134 -7.13 -13.31 2.96
N PRO A 135 -6.88 -12.02 2.67
CA PRO A 135 -5.71 -11.60 1.90
C PRO A 135 -4.40 -12.11 2.52
N ALA A 136 -3.45 -12.55 1.70
CA ALA A 136 -2.19 -13.15 2.14
C ALA A 136 -1.43 -12.27 3.16
N CYS A 137 -1.44 -10.95 2.97
CA CYS A 137 -0.79 -10.00 3.87
C CYS A 137 -1.44 -9.88 5.26
N VAL A 138 -2.71 -10.26 5.40
CA VAL A 138 -3.42 -10.33 6.70
C VAL A 138 -2.98 -11.58 7.44
N VAL A 139 -3.06 -12.73 6.76
CA VAL A 139 -2.74 -14.04 7.34
C VAL A 139 -1.32 -14.11 7.91
N VAL A 140 -0.34 -13.50 7.24
CA VAL A 140 1.07 -13.57 7.65
C VAL A 140 1.48 -12.51 8.67
N CYS A 141 0.59 -11.61 9.06
CA CYS A 141 0.94 -10.54 9.99
C CYS A 141 1.09 -11.08 11.42
N PRO A 142 2.29 -11.17 12.00
CA PRO A 142 2.51 -11.82 13.30
C PRO A 142 1.84 -11.06 14.45
N GLU A 143 1.69 -9.74 14.31
CA GLU A 143 1.09 -8.87 15.33
C GLU A 143 -0.40 -8.58 15.06
N HIS A 144 -1.00 -9.20 14.03
CA HIS A 144 -2.37 -8.89 13.61
C HIS A 144 -2.62 -7.38 13.48
N ALA A 145 -1.60 -6.67 12.98
CA ALA A 145 -1.66 -5.23 12.75
C ALA A 145 -2.47 -4.85 11.50
N ILE A 146 -2.79 -5.82 10.65
CA ILE A 146 -3.55 -5.62 9.42
C ILE A 146 -4.86 -6.40 9.55
N VAL A 147 -5.98 -5.70 9.49
CA VAL A 147 -7.32 -6.28 9.48
C VAL A 147 -7.96 -5.98 8.12
N ALA A 148 -8.60 -6.97 7.54
CA ALA A 148 -9.34 -6.84 6.29
C ALA A 148 -10.78 -7.35 6.47
N GLY A 149 -11.71 -6.81 5.70
CA GLY A 149 -13.10 -7.26 5.75
C GLY A 149 -14.07 -6.26 5.14
N ASP A 150 -15.34 -6.55 5.34
CA ASP A 150 -16.44 -5.72 4.88
C ASP A 150 -16.73 -4.59 5.87
N LEU A 151 -16.57 -3.35 5.42
CA LEU A 151 -16.82 -2.14 6.19
C LEU A 151 -18.32 -1.87 6.42
N ASP A 152 -19.19 -2.41 5.58
CA ASP A 152 -20.63 -2.19 5.65
C ASP A 152 -21.34 -3.30 6.47
N ASN A 153 -20.63 -4.39 6.82
CA ASN A 153 -21.15 -5.40 7.73
C ASN A 153 -20.89 -4.99 9.20
N PRO A 154 -21.92 -4.62 9.98
CA PRO A 154 -21.75 -4.18 11.37
C PRO A 154 -21.20 -5.26 12.31
N GLY A 155 -21.30 -6.54 11.92
CA GLY A 155 -20.75 -7.68 12.65
C GLY A 155 -19.28 -7.98 12.35
N SER A 156 -18.69 -7.33 11.34
CA SER A 156 -17.28 -7.53 11.00
C SER A 156 -16.35 -6.84 12.00
N GLU A 157 -15.15 -7.41 12.21
CA GLU A 157 -14.13 -6.81 13.05
C GLU A 157 -13.73 -5.44 12.54
N ILE A 158 -13.53 -5.31 11.23
CA ILE A 158 -13.09 -4.06 10.61
C ILE A 158 -14.10 -2.93 10.81
N ALA A 159 -15.40 -3.18 10.64
CA ALA A 159 -16.44 -2.19 10.86
C ALA A 159 -16.51 -1.79 12.35
N GLY A 160 -16.31 -2.75 13.26
CA GLY A 160 -16.18 -2.51 14.69
C GLY A 160 -15.03 -1.57 15.00
N LEU A 161 -13.86 -1.82 14.46
CA LEU A 161 -12.65 -0.98 14.64
C LEU A 161 -12.87 0.45 14.14
N VAL A 162 -13.37 0.60 12.91
CA VAL A 162 -13.59 1.92 12.30
C VAL A 162 -14.63 2.74 13.06
N ARG A 163 -15.66 2.09 13.63
CA ARG A 163 -16.71 2.77 14.39
C ARG A 163 -16.28 3.16 15.80
N THR A 164 -15.46 2.34 16.47
CA THR A 164 -15.14 2.51 17.90
C THR A 164 -13.80 3.16 18.17
N ARG A 165 -12.88 3.20 17.19
CA ARG A 165 -11.53 3.73 17.35
C ARG A 165 -11.34 4.98 16.50
N VAL A 166 -10.45 5.85 16.94
CA VAL A 166 -10.02 6.99 16.12
C VAL A 166 -9.19 6.48 14.97
N THR A 167 -9.67 6.70 13.76
CA THR A 167 -9.01 6.30 12.53
C THR A 167 -8.55 7.52 11.73
N THR A 168 -7.47 7.37 11.01
CA THR A 168 -6.92 8.37 10.09
C THR A 168 -6.83 7.75 8.70
N VAL A 169 -6.98 8.57 7.66
CA VAL A 169 -6.79 8.17 6.26
C VAL A 169 -5.70 9.01 5.63
N ARG A 170 -5.09 8.53 4.55
CA ARG A 170 -4.10 9.28 3.78
C ARG A 170 -4.79 10.27 2.85
N ALA A 171 -4.19 11.46 2.71
CA ALA A 171 -4.60 12.49 1.76
C ALA A 171 -6.13 12.72 1.72
N PRO A 172 -6.80 13.00 2.86
CA PRO A 172 -8.25 13.20 2.91
C PRO A 172 -8.72 14.38 2.04
N GLU A 173 -7.85 15.36 1.83
CA GLU A 173 -8.08 16.54 0.98
C GLU A 173 -8.29 16.19 -0.51
N GLN A 174 -7.87 14.99 -0.94
CA GLN A 174 -8.06 14.53 -2.32
C GLN A 174 -9.48 14.04 -2.61
N GLY A 175 -10.33 13.90 -1.59
CA GLY A 175 -11.74 13.55 -1.74
C GLY A 175 -12.04 12.18 -2.35
N THR A 176 -11.05 11.27 -2.39
CA THR A 176 -11.19 9.97 -3.07
C THR A 176 -11.98 8.92 -2.29
N GLY A 177 -12.34 9.18 -1.03
CA GLY A 177 -13.01 8.22 -0.17
C GLY A 177 -12.22 6.92 0.04
N PRO A 178 -11.04 6.97 0.68
CA PRO A 178 -10.20 5.78 0.85
C PRO A 178 -10.85 4.76 1.79
N ASN A 179 -10.76 3.47 1.45
CA ASN A 179 -11.20 2.35 2.28
C ASN A 179 -10.01 1.65 2.99
N LEU A 180 -8.95 2.39 3.22
CA LEU A 180 -7.83 1.99 4.06
C LEU A 180 -7.67 3.01 5.19
N PHE A 181 -7.77 2.50 6.41
CA PHE A 181 -7.76 3.28 7.65
C PHE A 181 -6.55 2.93 8.49
N TYR A 182 -6.04 3.90 9.23
CA TYR A 182 -4.92 3.71 10.15
C TYR A 182 -5.37 4.01 11.59
N LEU A 183 -4.99 3.14 12.53
CA LEU A 183 -5.09 3.36 13.96
C LEU A 183 -3.74 3.79 14.52
N GLY A 184 -3.76 4.76 15.42
CA GLY A 184 -2.54 5.28 16.05
C GLY A 184 -1.61 6.06 15.10
N ALA A 185 -2.10 6.43 13.92
CA ALA A 185 -1.36 7.22 12.96
C ALA A 185 -1.57 8.73 13.18
N ASP A 186 -0.55 9.48 12.84
CA ASP A 186 -0.64 10.93 12.64
C ASP A 186 -0.27 11.31 11.20
N GLY A 187 -0.46 12.57 10.82
CA GLY A 187 -0.18 13.03 9.46
C GLY A 187 1.24 12.69 9.00
N ALA A 188 2.25 12.88 9.85
CA ALA A 188 3.63 12.62 9.48
C ALA A 188 3.95 11.13 9.26
N ASN A 189 3.19 10.22 9.85
CA ASN A 189 3.40 8.78 9.67
C ASN A 189 2.83 8.28 8.34
N ILE A 190 1.76 8.87 7.85
CA ILE A 190 0.99 8.37 6.70
C ILE A 190 1.08 9.27 5.47
N ASP A 191 1.50 10.52 5.64
CA ASP A 191 1.73 11.44 4.53
C ASP A 191 3.08 11.15 3.86
N PRO A 192 3.10 10.80 2.57
CA PRO A 192 4.35 10.62 1.84
C PRO A 192 5.17 11.90 1.73
N LEU A 193 4.55 13.06 1.67
CA LEU A 193 5.25 14.34 1.57
C LEU A 193 5.89 14.73 2.92
N ALA A 194 5.22 14.45 4.04
CA ALA A 194 5.80 14.70 5.35
C ALA A 194 7.08 13.89 5.59
N ALA A 195 7.18 12.69 5.00
CA ALA A 195 8.40 11.88 5.08
C ALA A 195 9.56 12.43 4.25
N THR A 196 9.26 13.10 3.14
CA THR A 196 10.29 13.77 2.32
C THR A 196 10.72 15.12 2.91
N SER A 197 9.86 15.78 3.67
CA SER A 197 10.19 17.03 4.35
C SER A 197 11.09 16.84 5.56
N LEU A 198 11.16 15.67 6.13
CA LEU A 198 12.13 15.27 7.15
C LEU A 198 13.44 14.90 6.45
N HIS A 199 14.07 15.89 5.87
CA HIS A 199 15.19 15.73 4.96
C HIS A 199 16.34 14.89 5.52
N ASP A 200 16.50 14.83 6.83
CA ASP A 200 17.57 14.08 7.46
C ASP A 200 17.15 12.68 7.95
N GLY A 201 15.87 12.40 7.98
CA GLY A 201 15.34 11.15 8.50
C GLY A 201 14.25 10.51 7.64
N GLY A 202 13.92 11.16 6.54
CA GLY A 202 12.88 10.65 5.63
C GLY A 202 13.24 9.27 5.09
N ILE A 203 12.33 8.35 5.24
CA ILE A 203 12.44 6.97 4.75
C ILE A 203 12.64 6.91 3.24
N TRP A 204 12.15 7.91 2.58
CA TRP A 204 12.33 8.12 1.15
C TRP A 204 13.55 9.04 0.91
N ARG A 205 14.65 8.74 1.58
CA ARG A 205 15.91 9.20 1.02
C ARG A 205 15.98 8.67 -0.39
N GLU A 206 16.34 9.57 -1.30
CA GLU A 206 16.72 9.17 -2.64
C GLU A 206 17.60 7.92 -2.54
N PRO A 207 17.46 6.96 -3.45
CA PRO A 207 18.29 5.75 -3.46
C PRO A 207 19.80 6.04 -3.41
N ALA A 208 20.19 7.23 -3.83
CA ALA A 208 21.55 7.74 -3.74
C ALA A 208 22.00 8.16 -2.34
N ALA A 209 21.10 8.26 -1.37
CA ALA A 209 21.49 8.55 -0.02
C ALA A 209 22.11 7.30 0.60
N GLU A 210 23.36 7.43 0.99
CA GLU A 210 24.14 6.37 1.62
C GLU A 210 23.36 5.70 2.76
N GLY A 211 23.27 4.38 2.73
CA GLY A 211 22.62 3.57 3.76
C GLY A 211 21.13 3.35 3.61
N SER A 212 20.51 3.73 2.50
CA SER A 212 19.13 3.34 2.23
C SER A 212 19.05 1.84 1.95
N PHE A 213 18.19 1.15 2.66
CA PHE A 213 17.90 -0.28 2.47
C PHE A 213 17.42 -0.61 1.03
N MET A 214 17.02 0.40 0.26
CA MET A 214 16.57 0.26 -1.14
C MET A 214 17.65 0.61 -2.17
N ALA A 215 18.80 1.13 -1.75
CA ALA A 215 19.91 1.42 -2.64
C ALA A 215 20.86 0.20 -2.67
N VAL A 216 20.50 -0.79 -3.44
CA VAL A 216 21.51 -1.72 -3.94
C VAL A 216 22.30 -0.95 -4.98
N ASP A 217 23.52 -0.55 -4.65
CA ASP A 217 24.47 -0.01 -5.64
C ASP A 217 24.77 -1.11 -6.67
N LEU A 218 24.07 -1.04 -7.79
CA LEU A 218 24.27 -1.95 -8.92
C LEU A 218 25.39 -1.49 -9.85
N THR A 219 26.14 -0.45 -9.49
CA THR A 219 27.33 -0.07 -10.26
C THR A 219 28.39 -1.17 -10.09
N PRO A 220 28.89 -1.73 -11.18
CA PRO A 220 30.00 -2.67 -11.10
C PRO A 220 31.18 -1.95 -10.45
N LYS A 221 31.59 -2.40 -9.27
CA LYS A 221 32.84 -1.90 -8.70
C LYS A 221 33.96 -2.21 -9.71
N PRO A 222 34.78 -1.27 -10.08
CA PRO A 222 35.92 -1.54 -10.94
C PRO A 222 36.76 -2.60 -10.25
N ASN A 223 37.02 -3.71 -10.95
CA ASN A 223 37.88 -4.75 -10.47
C ASN A 223 39.23 -4.15 -10.12
N GLY A 224 39.53 -4.05 -8.84
CA GLY A 224 40.81 -3.61 -8.33
C GLY A 224 41.90 -4.64 -8.63
N HIS A 225 42.35 -4.70 -9.85
CA HIS A 225 43.66 -5.23 -10.15
C HIS A 225 44.60 -4.02 -10.21
N GLY A 226 45.21 -3.71 -9.08
CA GLY A 226 46.39 -2.90 -9.05
C GLY A 226 47.54 -3.64 -9.78
N PRO A 227 48.39 -2.92 -10.49
CA PRO A 227 49.58 -3.52 -11.09
C PRO A 227 50.51 -3.98 -9.99
N GLY A 228 50.94 -5.26 -10.09
CA GLY A 228 52.04 -5.81 -9.31
C GLY A 228 53.42 -5.26 -9.68
#